data_c0618553b2023f2f9e8f721260feb8f6
#
_entry.id   c0618553b2023f2f9e8f721260feb8f6
#
_cell.length_a   1.000
_cell.length_b   1.000
_cell.length_c   1.000
_cell.angle_alpha   90.00
_cell.angle_beta   90.00
_cell.angle_gamma   90.00
#
_symmetry.space_group_name_H-M   'P 1'
#
loop_
_entity.id
_entity.type
_entity.pdbx_description
1 polymer ?
#
loop_
_entity_poly.entity_id
_entity_poly.type
_entity_poly.pdbx_seq_one_letter_code
_entity_poly.pdbx_strand_id
1 'polypeptide(L)'
;EALKLFRQKSYHATSMADIAMACGLLKGSLYHYFHSKEDLMIKVIESVHAFFAETVFTIAYNHSLDAVDRMDLIFTEAEKIFVDQESGEILGNVGVETALSMPEFQPTIQAFFSDYFKAIKEVYRSKYDEAMANELAERSVSEIQGALTLSRIFNDEKFIKNTHLRTVARLRNNA
;
A
#
# COMPACT_ATOMS: atom_id res chain seq x y z
N GLU A 1 0.55 -0.74 -16.93
CA GLU A 1 -0.69 -1.32 -17.49
C GLU A 1 -1.15 -2.54 -16.69
N ALA A 2 -0.30 -3.53 -16.37
CA ALA A 2 -0.70 -4.71 -15.59
C ALA A 2 -1.34 -4.33 -14.25
N LEU A 3 -0.71 -3.43 -13.47
CA LEU A 3 -1.24 -2.88 -12.22
C LEU A 3 -2.66 -2.33 -12.38
N LYS A 4 -2.88 -1.51 -13.43
CA LYS A 4 -4.17 -0.91 -13.74
C LYS A 4 -5.25 -1.97 -14.03
N LEU A 5 -4.93 -2.98 -14.82
CA LEU A 5 -5.85 -4.07 -15.16
C LEU A 5 -6.19 -4.94 -13.94
N PHE A 6 -5.21 -5.32 -13.15
CA PHE A 6 -5.44 -6.11 -11.93
C PHE A 6 -6.32 -5.36 -10.94
N ARG A 7 -6.18 -4.05 -10.87
CA ARG A 7 -7.01 -3.21 -10.01
C ARG A 7 -8.45 -3.06 -10.52
N GLN A 8 -8.63 -2.91 -11.83
CA GLN A 8 -9.95 -2.72 -12.45
C GLN A 8 -10.78 -4.01 -12.52
N LYS A 9 -10.12 -5.14 -12.79
CA LYS A 9 -10.78 -6.42 -13.07
C LYS A 9 -10.54 -7.49 -12.02
N SER A 10 -9.73 -7.24 -10.99
CA SER A 10 -9.14 -8.19 -10.06
C SER A 10 -8.06 -9.11 -10.69
N TYR A 11 -7.31 -9.80 -9.84
CA TYR A 11 -6.29 -10.74 -10.29
C TYR A 11 -6.89 -11.88 -11.11
N HIS A 12 -7.95 -12.51 -10.61
CA HIS A 12 -8.53 -13.70 -11.24
C HIS A 12 -9.16 -13.39 -12.63
N ALA A 13 -9.81 -12.25 -12.77
CA ALA A 13 -10.48 -11.86 -14.00
C ALA A 13 -9.55 -11.21 -15.06
N THR A 14 -8.26 -11.05 -14.76
CA THR A 14 -7.26 -10.50 -15.69
C THR A 14 -6.42 -11.62 -16.30
N SER A 15 -6.32 -11.67 -17.64
CA SER A 15 -5.47 -12.64 -18.34
C SER A 15 -4.18 -12.01 -18.87
N MET A 16 -3.16 -12.85 -19.13
CA MET A 16 -1.93 -12.41 -19.83
C MET A 16 -2.20 -11.83 -21.22
N ALA A 17 -3.28 -12.26 -21.88
CA ALA A 17 -3.68 -11.70 -23.17
C ALA A 17 -4.23 -10.29 -23.04
N ASP A 18 -5.04 -10.01 -22.00
CA ASP A 18 -5.55 -8.66 -21.71
C ASP A 18 -4.40 -7.69 -21.43
N ILE A 19 -3.41 -8.14 -20.65
CA ILE A 19 -2.23 -7.31 -20.31
C ILE A 19 -1.39 -7.04 -21.56
N ALA A 20 -1.11 -8.07 -22.37
CA ALA A 20 -0.36 -7.89 -23.60
C ALA A 20 -1.07 -6.90 -24.54
N MET A 21 -2.38 -7.04 -24.71
CA MET A 21 -3.19 -6.14 -25.54
C MET A 21 -3.15 -4.69 -25.02
N ALA A 22 -3.26 -4.49 -23.72
CA ALA A 22 -3.19 -3.17 -23.10
C ALA A 22 -1.80 -2.50 -23.24
N CYS A 23 -0.74 -3.33 -23.32
CA CYS A 23 0.62 -2.87 -23.57
C CYS A 23 0.95 -2.69 -25.07
N GLY A 24 0.04 -3.01 -25.98
CA GLY A 24 0.33 -3.03 -27.42
C GLY A 24 1.33 -4.13 -27.82
N LEU A 25 1.42 -5.22 -27.04
CA LEU A 25 2.34 -6.32 -27.25
C LEU A 25 1.62 -7.58 -27.76
N LEU A 26 2.36 -8.44 -28.48
CA LEU A 26 1.90 -9.79 -28.72
C LEU A 26 1.99 -10.61 -27.42
N LYS A 27 1.04 -11.51 -27.19
CA LYS A 27 1.02 -12.40 -26.02
C LYS A 27 2.34 -13.17 -25.83
N GLY A 28 2.95 -13.65 -26.94
CA GLY A 28 4.25 -14.33 -26.90
C GLY A 28 5.39 -13.44 -26.41
N SER A 29 5.36 -12.14 -26.72
CA SER A 29 6.37 -11.20 -26.25
C SER A 29 6.30 -11.04 -24.73
N LEU A 30 5.10 -11.01 -24.14
CA LEU A 30 4.93 -10.90 -22.69
C LEU A 30 5.49 -12.15 -21.97
N TYR A 31 5.25 -13.34 -22.50
CA TYR A 31 5.79 -14.59 -21.96
C TYR A 31 7.32 -14.74 -22.10
N HIS A 32 7.95 -13.90 -22.92
CA HIS A 32 9.40 -13.81 -22.97
C HIS A 32 10.00 -13.16 -21.70
N TYR A 33 9.25 -12.25 -21.08
CA TYR A 33 9.67 -11.51 -19.88
C TYR A 33 9.15 -12.12 -18.58
N PHE A 34 7.94 -12.68 -18.60
CA PHE A 34 7.25 -13.22 -17.44
C PHE A 34 6.77 -14.64 -17.72
N HIS A 35 7.24 -15.60 -16.94
CA HIS A 35 6.93 -17.02 -17.17
C HIS A 35 5.45 -17.36 -16.96
N SER A 36 4.76 -16.60 -16.10
CA SER A 36 3.34 -16.80 -15.78
C SER A 36 2.68 -15.48 -15.34
N LYS A 37 1.36 -15.52 -15.13
CA LYS A 37 0.61 -14.40 -14.56
C LYS A 37 1.01 -14.16 -13.09
N GLU A 38 1.34 -15.22 -12.39
CA GLU A 38 1.84 -15.21 -11.01
C GLU A 38 3.18 -14.48 -10.91
N ASP A 39 4.13 -14.83 -11.79
CA ASP A 39 5.43 -14.16 -11.87
C ASP A 39 5.27 -12.66 -12.16
N LEU A 40 4.45 -12.31 -13.14
CA LEU A 40 4.12 -10.91 -13.43
C LEU A 40 3.50 -10.21 -12.22
N MET A 41 2.58 -10.86 -11.50
CA MET A 41 1.94 -10.26 -10.33
C MET A 41 2.93 -10.01 -9.20
N ILE A 42 3.84 -10.94 -8.93
CA ILE A 42 4.93 -10.73 -7.95
C ILE A 42 5.75 -9.50 -8.34
N LYS A 43 6.11 -9.36 -9.61
CA LYS A 43 6.86 -8.18 -10.08
C LYS A 43 6.07 -6.87 -9.97
N VAL A 44 4.76 -6.92 -10.15
CA VAL A 44 3.88 -5.75 -9.91
C VAL A 44 3.88 -5.38 -8.43
N ILE A 45 3.73 -6.35 -7.52
CA ILE A 45 3.76 -6.11 -6.07
C ILE A 45 5.12 -5.55 -5.64
N GLU A 46 6.23 -6.13 -6.11
CA GLU A 46 7.58 -5.65 -5.85
C GLU A 46 7.79 -4.21 -6.33
N SER A 47 7.27 -3.86 -7.51
CA SER A 47 7.34 -2.50 -8.08
C SER A 47 6.56 -1.49 -7.23
N VAL A 48 5.37 -1.86 -6.77
CA VAL A 48 4.57 -1.01 -5.87
C VAL A 48 5.28 -0.84 -4.53
N HIS A 49 5.85 -1.91 -3.98
CA HIS A 49 6.62 -1.86 -2.73
C HIS A 49 7.82 -0.92 -2.85
N ALA A 50 8.64 -1.07 -3.91
CA ALA A 50 9.79 -0.22 -4.15
C ALA A 50 9.38 1.26 -4.26
N PHE A 51 8.31 1.55 -4.99
CA PHE A 51 7.79 2.90 -5.11
C PHE A 51 7.39 3.51 -3.75
N PHE A 52 6.66 2.75 -2.92
CA PHE A 52 6.30 3.20 -1.58
C PHE A 52 7.52 3.37 -0.66
N ALA A 53 8.48 2.46 -0.74
CA ALA A 53 9.71 2.55 0.04
C ALA A 53 10.50 3.83 -0.26
N GLU A 54 10.58 4.21 -1.53
CA GLU A 54 11.32 5.39 -1.99
C GLU A 54 10.57 6.70 -1.75
N THR A 55 9.24 6.71 -1.89
CA THR A 55 8.45 7.96 -1.89
C THR A 55 7.70 8.22 -0.59
N VAL A 56 7.28 7.17 0.13
CA VAL A 56 6.44 7.28 1.33
C VAL A 56 7.18 6.85 2.59
N PHE A 57 7.72 5.62 2.61
CA PHE A 57 8.30 5.08 3.84
C PHE A 57 9.58 5.78 4.25
N THR A 58 10.37 6.28 3.31
CA THR A 58 11.59 7.06 3.57
C THR A 58 11.32 8.32 4.39
N ILE A 59 10.10 8.90 4.30
CA ILE A 59 9.70 10.09 5.07
C ILE A 59 9.78 9.84 6.59
N ALA A 60 9.47 8.62 7.02
CA ALA A 60 9.53 8.23 8.43
C ALA A 60 10.90 8.45 9.07
N TYR A 61 11.96 8.35 8.28
CA TYR A 61 13.37 8.45 8.69
C TYR A 61 13.97 9.84 8.46
N ASN A 62 13.18 10.79 7.97
CA ASN A 62 13.63 12.18 7.82
C ASN A 62 13.57 12.94 9.16
N HIS A 63 14.60 12.79 9.97
CA HIS A 63 14.69 13.42 11.29
C HIS A 63 14.90 14.95 11.26
N SER A 64 14.98 15.58 10.08
CA SER A 64 14.91 17.04 9.97
C SER A 64 13.49 17.60 10.18
N LEU A 65 12.47 16.74 10.06
CA LEU A 65 11.07 17.01 10.35
C LEU A 65 10.69 16.47 11.73
N ASP A 66 9.75 17.11 12.41
CA ASP A 66 9.21 16.55 13.64
C ASP A 66 8.29 15.34 13.37
N ALA A 67 7.87 14.64 14.41
CA ALA A 67 7.06 13.42 14.26
C ALA A 67 5.68 13.70 13.69
N VAL A 68 5.08 14.86 13.99
CA VAL A 68 3.77 15.27 13.49
C VAL A 68 3.85 15.52 11.99
N ASP A 69 4.86 16.29 11.55
CA ASP A 69 5.07 16.62 10.15
C ASP A 69 5.41 15.38 9.32
N ARG A 70 6.24 14.46 9.86
CA ARG A 70 6.53 13.19 9.18
C ARG A 70 5.28 12.36 8.98
N MET A 71 4.44 12.22 10.01
CA MET A 71 3.20 11.44 9.91
C MET A 71 2.23 12.08 8.93
N ASP A 72 2.04 13.39 8.99
CA ASP A 72 1.17 14.15 8.10
C ASP A 72 1.61 14.00 6.64
N LEU A 73 2.92 14.11 6.38
CA LEU A 73 3.47 13.97 5.04
C LEU A 73 3.36 12.53 4.50
N ILE A 74 3.59 11.51 5.33
CA ILE A 74 3.39 10.10 4.97
C ILE A 74 1.95 9.87 4.49
N PHE A 75 0.97 10.34 5.25
CA PHE A 75 -0.43 10.18 4.88
C PHE A 75 -0.78 10.99 3.63
N THR A 76 -0.29 12.23 3.53
CA THR A 76 -0.52 13.09 2.37
C THR A 76 0.02 12.47 1.07
N GLU A 77 1.23 11.92 1.09
CA GLU A 77 1.80 11.27 -0.10
C GLU A 77 1.11 9.95 -0.40
N ALA A 78 0.77 9.17 0.63
CA ALA A 78 0.00 7.94 0.45
C ALA A 78 -1.42 8.22 -0.11
N GLU A 79 -2.10 9.27 0.36
CA GLU A 79 -3.42 9.67 -0.15
C GLU A 79 -3.38 10.01 -1.63
N LYS A 80 -2.36 10.70 -2.12
CA LYS A 80 -2.20 11.00 -3.56
C LYS A 80 -2.17 9.73 -4.39
N ILE A 81 -1.48 8.69 -3.89
CA ILE A 81 -1.35 7.39 -4.57
C ILE A 81 -2.68 6.62 -4.53
N PHE A 82 -3.41 6.68 -3.42
CA PHE A 82 -4.65 5.94 -3.22
C PHE A 82 -5.86 6.60 -3.89
N VAL A 83 -5.90 7.92 -3.92
CA VAL A 83 -6.98 8.71 -4.54
C VAL A 83 -6.79 8.82 -6.05
N ASP A 84 -5.54 8.92 -6.51
CA ASP A 84 -5.25 8.83 -7.93
C ASP A 84 -5.64 7.43 -8.42
N GLN A 85 -6.75 7.36 -9.16
CA GLN A 85 -7.51 6.15 -9.49
C GLN A 85 -6.69 5.05 -10.18
N GLU A 86 -5.44 5.30 -10.55
CA GLU A 86 -4.60 4.35 -11.27
C GLU A 86 -3.77 3.42 -10.37
N SER A 87 -3.39 3.83 -9.17
CA SER A 87 -2.43 3.08 -8.32
C SER A 87 -2.98 2.59 -6.97
N GLY A 88 -4.21 2.99 -6.58
CA GLY A 88 -4.74 2.73 -5.24
C GLY A 88 -4.75 1.25 -4.84
N GLU A 89 -4.87 1.02 -3.61
CA GLU A 89 -4.83 -0.16 -2.76
C GLU A 89 -4.96 -1.55 -3.45
N ILE A 90 -3.94 -1.88 -4.28
CA ILE A 90 -3.89 -3.21 -4.89
C ILE A 90 -3.44 -4.26 -3.87
N LEU A 91 -2.55 -3.89 -2.93
CA LEU A 91 -1.89 -4.88 -2.07
C LEU A 91 -2.83 -5.48 -1.04
N GLY A 92 -3.67 -4.67 -0.39
CA GLY A 92 -4.70 -5.17 0.50
C GLY A 92 -5.74 -6.01 -0.23
N ASN A 93 -6.20 -5.55 -1.40
CA ASN A 93 -7.19 -6.28 -2.19
C ASN A 93 -6.64 -7.60 -2.73
N VAL A 94 -5.46 -7.60 -3.34
CA VAL A 94 -4.81 -8.83 -3.80
C VAL A 94 -4.50 -9.74 -2.63
N GLY A 95 -4.04 -9.19 -1.50
CA GLY A 95 -3.79 -9.95 -0.29
C GLY A 95 -5.02 -10.71 0.19
N VAL A 96 -6.18 -10.04 0.26
CA VAL A 96 -7.44 -10.67 0.67
C VAL A 96 -7.95 -11.65 -0.40
N GLU A 97 -7.93 -11.26 -1.69
CA GLU A 97 -8.40 -12.09 -2.81
C GLU A 97 -7.59 -13.39 -2.93
N THR A 98 -6.30 -13.35 -2.64
CA THR A 98 -5.37 -14.46 -2.94
C THR A 98 -4.86 -15.18 -1.69
N ALA A 99 -5.19 -14.71 -0.48
CA ALA A 99 -4.64 -15.23 0.78
C ALA A 99 -4.75 -16.74 0.96
N LEU A 100 -5.82 -17.36 0.46
CA LEU A 100 -6.08 -18.80 0.59
C LEU A 100 -5.75 -19.58 -0.68
N SER A 101 -5.76 -18.93 -1.84
CA SER A 101 -5.65 -19.62 -3.13
C SER A 101 -4.26 -19.52 -3.77
N MET A 102 -3.46 -18.50 -3.41
CA MET A 102 -2.19 -18.19 -4.04
C MET A 102 -1.13 -17.84 -2.97
N PRO A 103 -0.70 -18.84 -2.16
CA PRO A 103 0.23 -18.60 -1.05
C PRO A 103 1.58 -18.03 -1.49
N GLU A 104 1.96 -18.17 -2.74
CA GLU A 104 3.19 -17.61 -3.32
C GLU A 104 3.25 -16.08 -3.31
N PHE A 105 2.13 -15.37 -3.21
CA PHE A 105 2.11 -13.91 -3.09
C PHE A 105 2.34 -13.42 -1.66
N GLN A 106 2.06 -14.25 -0.66
CA GLN A 106 2.13 -13.87 0.74
C GLN A 106 3.47 -13.26 1.15
N PRO A 107 4.65 -13.84 0.82
CA PRO A 107 5.91 -13.28 1.26
C PRO A 107 6.13 -11.84 0.76
N THR A 108 5.78 -11.56 -0.50
CA THR A 108 5.97 -10.25 -1.11
C THR A 108 5.00 -9.21 -0.54
N ILE A 109 3.74 -9.61 -0.30
CA ILE A 109 2.73 -8.74 0.34
C ILE A 109 3.12 -8.47 1.81
N GLN A 110 3.55 -9.50 2.54
CA GLN A 110 4.00 -9.37 3.93
C GLN A 110 5.22 -8.46 4.04
N ALA A 111 6.15 -8.50 3.09
CA ALA A 111 7.31 -7.61 3.05
C ALA A 111 6.88 -6.14 2.98
N PHE A 112 5.92 -5.80 2.11
CA PHE A 112 5.38 -4.45 2.02
C PHE A 112 4.77 -3.99 3.35
N PHE A 113 3.85 -4.78 3.92
CA PHE A 113 3.21 -4.42 5.18
C PHE A 113 4.20 -4.35 6.35
N SER A 114 5.20 -5.23 6.38
CA SER A 114 6.27 -5.18 7.37
C SER A 114 7.03 -3.85 7.32
N ASP A 115 7.37 -3.37 6.13
CA ASP A 115 8.06 -2.08 5.99
C ASP A 115 7.13 -0.90 6.26
N TYR A 116 5.84 -1.02 5.94
CA TYR A 116 4.84 -0.03 6.35
C TYR A 116 4.74 0.08 7.88
N PHE A 117 4.59 -1.05 8.58
CA PHE A 117 4.59 -1.07 10.06
C PHE A 117 5.86 -0.44 10.64
N LYS A 118 7.05 -0.79 10.11
CA LYS A 118 8.32 -0.22 10.55
C LYS A 118 8.37 1.30 10.36
N ALA A 119 7.93 1.81 9.21
CA ALA A 119 7.93 3.23 8.93
C ALA A 119 7.01 4.00 9.90
N ILE A 120 5.78 3.54 10.10
CA ILE A 120 4.85 4.19 11.04
C ILE A 120 5.35 4.09 12.48
N LYS A 121 5.90 2.95 12.88
CA LYS A 121 6.52 2.73 14.20
C LYS A 121 7.67 3.70 14.44
N GLU A 122 8.55 3.90 13.45
CA GLU A 122 9.69 4.83 13.57
C GLU A 122 9.22 6.26 13.88
N VAL A 123 8.11 6.70 13.29
CA VAL A 123 7.54 8.01 13.63
C VAL A 123 7.05 8.04 15.08
N TYR A 124 6.33 6.99 15.52
CA TYR A 124 5.83 6.93 16.90
C TYR A 124 6.94 6.84 17.95
N ARG A 125 8.06 6.17 17.66
CA ARG A 125 9.24 6.07 18.56
C ARG A 125 9.83 7.43 18.94
N SER A 126 9.51 8.48 18.22
CA SER A 126 9.90 9.85 18.60
C SER A 126 9.20 10.37 19.85
N LYS A 127 8.08 9.74 20.27
CA LYS A 127 7.25 10.19 21.41
C LYS A 127 6.85 9.09 22.38
N TYR A 128 6.95 7.84 22.00
CA TYR A 128 6.47 6.70 22.76
C TYR A 128 7.58 5.67 22.94
N ASP A 129 7.47 4.84 23.96
CA ASP A 129 8.34 3.67 24.11
C ASP A 129 8.10 2.63 23.00
N GLU A 130 8.95 1.64 22.96
CA GLU A 130 8.95 0.62 21.90
C GLU A 130 7.64 -0.16 21.82
N ALA A 131 7.04 -0.50 22.98
CA ALA A 131 5.82 -1.28 23.06
C ALA A 131 4.61 -0.47 22.55
N MET A 132 4.46 0.75 23.03
CA MET A 132 3.40 1.66 22.62
C MET A 132 3.55 2.07 21.15
N ALA A 133 4.77 2.35 20.68
CA ALA A 133 5.02 2.68 19.28
C ALA A 133 4.62 1.52 18.34
N ASN A 134 4.86 0.27 18.75
CA ASN A 134 4.45 -0.90 18.00
C ASN A 134 2.91 -1.03 17.94
N GLU A 135 2.23 -0.92 19.08
CA GLU A 135 0.76 -0.96 19.16
C GLU A 135 0.11 0.12 18.29
N LEU A 136 0.61 1.35 18.38
CA LEU A 136 0.10 2.47 17.60
C LEU A 136 0.36 2.32 16.10
N ALA A 137 1.47 1.70 15.72
CA ALA A 137 1.76 1.41 14.31
C ALA A 137 0.78 0.35 13.75
N GLU A 138 0.59 -0.76 14.45
CA GLU A 138 -0.37 -1.80 14.06
C GLU A 138 -1.79 -1.24 13.96
N ARG A 139 -2.21 -0.45 14.93
CA ARG A 139 -3.50 0.23 14.92
C ARG A 139 -3.64 1.17 13.74
N SER A 140 -2.64 2.02 13.47
CA SER A 140 -2.70 3.01 12.39
C SER A 140 -2.78 2.34 11.01
N VAL A 141 -1.98 1.30 10.76
CA VAL A 141 -2.01 0.56 9.50
C VAL A 141 -3.34 -0.19 9.34
N SER A 142 -3.88 -0.78 10.41
CA SER A 142 -5.19 -1.44 10.37
C SER A 142 -6.33 -0.46 10.11
N GLU A 143 -6.31 0.72 10.74
CA GLU A 143 -7.30 1.77 10.54
C GLU A 143 -7.28 2.31 9.11
N ILE A 144 -6.09 2.52 8.50
CA ILE A 144 -6.01 3.01 7.12
C ILE A 144 -6.50 1.95 6.13
N GLN A 145 -6.20 0.66 6.35
CA GLN A 145 -6.71 -0.42 5.50
C GLN A 145 -8.25 -0.48 5.55
N GLY A 146 -8.84 -0.36 6.73
CA GLY A 146 -10.28 -0.26 6.89
C GLY A 146 -10.87 0.99 6.22
N ALA A 147 -10.20 2.14 6.36
CA ALA A 147 -10.63 3.40 5.75
C ALA A 147 -10.61 3.35 4.22
N LEU A 148 -9.57 2.76 3.61
CA LEU A 148 -9.45 2.55 2.17
C LEU A 148 -10.60 1.68 1.64
N THR A 149 -10.90 0.58 2.33
CA THR A 149 -12.03 -0.30 2.01
C THR A 149 -13.37 0.44 2.08
N LEU A 150 -13.62 1.16 3.17
CA LEU A 150 -14.88 1.90 3.36
C LEU A 150 -15.02 3.06 2.37
N SER A 151 -13.93 3.79 2.09
CA SER A 151 -13.95 4.86 1.09
C SER A 151 -14.39 4.35 -0.29
N ARG A 152 -13.93 3.16 -0.66
CA ARG A 152 -14.32 2.53 -1.93
C ARG A 152 -15.78 2.07 -1.92
N ILE A 153 -16.24 1.41 -0.84
CA ILE A 153 -17.61 0.91 -0.72
C ILE A 153 -18.62 2.05 -0.77
N PHE A 154 -18.33 3.15 -0.06
CA PHE A 154 -19.25 4.30 0.05
C PHE A 154 -18.98 5.39 -0.98
N ASN A 155 -17.94 5.26 -1.79
CA ASN A 155 -17.44 6.30 -2.71
C ASN A 155 -17.27 7.65 -2.01
N ASP A 156 -16.63 7.63 -0.83
CA ASP A 156 -16.49 8.79 0.05
C ASP A 156 -15.12 8.79 0.73
N GLU A 157 -14.28 9.74 0.37
CA GLU A 157 -12.92 9.90 0.89
C GLU A 157 -12.86 10.31 2.37
N LYS A 158 -14.00 10.66 2.98
CA LYS A 158 -14.02 11.10 4.39
C LYS A 158 -13.40 10.07 5.34
N PHE A 159 -13.51 8.78 5.04
CA PHE A 159 -12.95 7.72 5.87
C PHE A 159 -11.42 7.80 5.92
N ILE A 160 -10.76 8.05 4.79
CA ILE A 160 -9.31 8.23 4.70
C ILE A 160 -8.91 9.51 5.43
N LYS A 161 -9.54 10.65 5.10
CA LYS A 161 -9.26 11.96 5.71
C LYS A 161 -9.42 11.94 7.23
N ASN A 162 -10.47 11.33 7.73
CA ASN A 162 -10.70 11.20 9.18
C ASN A 162 -9.65 10.30 9.85
N THR A 163 -9.20 9.24 9.20
CA THR A 163 -8.16 8.36 9.73
C THR A 163 -6.81 9.07 9.76
N HIS A 164 -6.46 9.81 8.72
CA HIS A 164 -5.30 10.69 8.69
C HIS A 164 -5.30 11.65 9.89
N LEU A 165 -6.37 12.44 10.04
CA LEU A 165 -6.49 13.40 11.13
C LEU A 165 -6.35 12.75 12.52
N ARG A 166 -7.00 11.59 12.76
CA ARG A 166 -6.89 10.85 14.03
C ARG A 166 -5.48 10.35 14.29
N THR A 167 -4.79 9.85 13.26
CA THR A 167 -3.44 9.32 13.39
C THR A 167 -2.43 10.42 13.72
N VAL A 168 -2.53 11.57 13.06
CA VAL A 168 -1.71 12.75 13.35
C VAL A 168 -2.03 13.32 14.74
N ALA A 169 -3.30 13.37 15.14
CA ALA A 169 -3.72 13.86 16.45
C ALA A 169 -3.13 13.05 17.62
N ARG A 170 -2.87 11.74 17.45
CA ARG A 170 -2.18 10.93 18.47
C ARG A 170 -0.79 11.45 18.80
N LEU A 171 -0.09 12.03 17.82
CA LEU A 171 1.22 12.64 18.03
C LEU A 171 1.15 14.05 18.62
N ARG A 172 0.01 14.76 18.50
CA ARG A 172 -0.20 16.10 19.05
C ARG A 172 -0.60 16.08 20.53
N ASN A 173 -1.41 15.12 20.95
CA ASN A 173 -2.12 15.13 22.24
C ASN A 173 -1.30 14.64 23.44
N ASN A 174 -0.02 14.30 23.29
CA ASN A 174 0.88 13.90 24.38
C ASN A 174 2.01 14.92 24.60
N ALA A 175 1.67 16.21 24.53
CA ALA A 175 2.54 17.31 25.00
C ALA A 175 2.12 17.74 26.40
#